data_a86ecec2c08c6f2341d372386de1dc99
#
_entry.id   a86ecec2c08c6f2341d372386de1dc99
#
_cell.length_a   1.000
_cell.length_b   1.000
_cell.length_c   1.000
_cell.angle_alpha   90.00
_cell.angle_beta   90.00
_cell.angle_gamma   90.00
#
_symmetry.space_group_name_H-M   'P 1'
#
loop_
_entity.id
_entity.type
_entity.pdbx_description
1 polymer ?
#
loop_
_entity_poly.entity_id
_entity_poly.type
_entity_poly.pdbx_seq_one_letter_code
_entity_poly.pdbx_strand_id
1 'polypeptide(L)'
;MMVTWVRGLFKNVAGSLEFDPAEPAKMSFRTEIEAATLWTGVRERDDHLRSADFLDVERFPTISYQSTAVNPRSAHEYVVEGKLTLRGITRSVPLEVAYLGQWETPWWEDGVDKGPKRRAGFAARARIDRYDFGVKWNDALADGGVVVSPEVELRIDAEAIRDDS
;
A
#
# COMPACT_ATOMS: atom_id res chain seq x y z
N MET A 1 16.46 11.62 12.26
CA MET A 1 17.61 10.90 12.87
C MET A 1 18.00 9.77 11.93
N MET A 2 19.23 9.71 11.51
CA MET A 2 19.74 8.71 10.52
C MET A 2 19.82 7.27 11.06
N VAL A 3 19.31 6.98 12.25
CA VAL A 3 19.55 5.72 12.96
C VAL A 3 18.29 4.91 13.25
N THR A 4 17.09 5.45 13.00
CA THR A 4 15.85 4.79 13.43
C THR A 4 14.81 4.77 12.31
N TRP A 5 14.34 3.58 11.96
CA TRP A 5 13.17 3.39 11.12
C TRP A 5 11.91 3.70 11.91
N VAL A 6 11.13 4.66 11.43
CA VAL A 6 9.76 4.88 11.93
C VAL A 6 8.83 4.02 11.08
N ARG A 7 8.14 3.10 11.73
CA ARG A 7 7.12 2.27 11.10
C ARG A 7 5.74 2.85 11.35
N GLY A 8 4.91 2.80 10.34
CA GLY A 8 3.50 3.15 10.43
C GLY A 8 2.67 2.23 9.56
N LEU A 9 1.37 2.28 9.73
CA LEU A 9 0.43 1.52 8.91
C LEU A 9 -0.84 2.36 8.64
N PHE A 10 -1.56 1.98 7.61
CA PHE A 10 -2.92 2.44 7.36
C PHE A 10 -3.90 1.34 7.77
N LYS A 11 -4.98 1.70 8.44
CA LYS A 11 -5.95 0.74 9.01
C LYS A 11 -7.13 0.45 8.09
N ASN A 12 -7.39 1.32 7.13
CA ASN A 12 -8.53 1.20 6.25
C ASN A 12 -8.06 1.17 4.80
N VAL A 13 -8.05 -0.04 4.24
CA VAL A 13 -7.63 -0.33 2.87
C VAL A 13 -8.71 -1.16 2.21
N ALA A 14 -9.18 -0.75 1.05
CA ALA A 14 -10.12 -1.48 0.22
C ALA A 14 -9.59 -1.62 -1.20
N GLY A 15 -10.05 -2.63 -1.92
CA GLY A 15 -9.63 -2.83 -3.29
C GLY A 15 -10.34 -3.99 -3.98
N SER A 16 -10.04 -4.14 -5.26
CA SER A 16 -10.48 -5.26 -6.09
C SER A 16 -9.30 -5.82 -6.86
N LEU A 17 -9.31 -7.13 -7.08
CA LEU A 17 -8.29 -7.89 -7.76
C LEU A 17 -8.94 -8.85 -8.74
N GLU A 18 -8.49 -8.84 -10.00
CA GLU A 18 -8.71 -9.90 -10.97
C GLU A 18 -7.43 -10.72 -11.07
N PHE A 19 -7.49 -12.00 -10.78
CA PHE A 19 -6.32 -12.86 -10.76
C PHE A 19 -6.67 -14.29 -11.11
N ASP A 20 -5.92 -14.85 -12.10
CA ASP A 20 -5.88 -16.25 -12.42
C ASP A 20 -4.42 -16.74 -12.32
N PRO A 21 -4.11 -17.72 -11.46
CA PRO A 21 -2.75 -18.27 -11.35
C PRO A 21 -2.24 -18.91 -12.66
N ALA A 22 -3.13 -19.34 -13.55
CA ALA A 22 -2.77 -19.88 -14.86
C ALA A 22 -2.37 -18.78 -15.86
N GLU A 23 -2.86 -17.56 -15.67
CA GLU A 23 -2.60 -16.41 -16.53
C GLU A 23 -2.17 -15.17 -15.73
N PRO A 24 -1.10 -15.23 -14.95
CA PRO A 24 -0.72 -14.16 -14.02
C PRO A 24 -0.44 -12.81 -14.70
N ALA A 25 -0.06 -12.83 -15.99
CA ALA A 25 0.16 -11.61 -16.75
C ALA A 25 -1.12 -10.77 -16.98
N LYS A 26 -2.30 -11.40 -16.82
CA LYS A 26 -3.60 -10.73 -16.92
C LYS A 26 -4.09 -10.15 -15.57
N MET A 27 -3.33 -10.34 -14.51
CA MET A 27 -3.68 -9.77 -13.21
C MET A 27 -3.90 -8.26 -13.30
N SER A 28 -4.98 -7.78 -12.72
CA SER A 28 -5.24 -6.36 -12.55
C SER A 28 -5.80 -6.10 -11.16
N PHE A 29 -5.41 -4.97 -10.55
CA PHE A 29 -5.97 -4.58 -9.28
C PHE A 29 -5.99 -3.06 -9.08
N ARG A 30 -6.89 -2.66 -8.20
CA ARG A 30 -7.02 -1.29 -7.73
C ARG A 30 -7.19 -1.31 -6.23
N THR A 31 -6.52 -0.40 -5.55
CA THR A 31 -6.65 -0.20 -4.11
C THR A 31 -6.88 1.25 -3.77
N GLU A 32 -7.63 1.48 -2.71
CA GLU A 32 -7.88 2.77 -2.10
C GLU A 32 -7.58 2.67 -0.61
N ILE A 33 -6.87 3.66 -0.10
CA ILE A 33 -6.43 3.75 1.29
C ILE A 33 -6.96 5.06 1.85
N GLU A 34 -7.66 5.00 2.96
CA GLU A 34 -8.04 6.19 3.71
C GLU A 34 -6.84 6.77 4.42
N ALA A 35 -6.35 7.92 3.93
CA ALA A 35 -5.10 8.53 4.38
C ALA A 35 -5.12 8.93 5.87
N ALA A 36 -6.29 9.31 6.39
CA ALA A 36 -6.48 9.69 7.79
C ALA A 36 -6.25 8.53 8.77
N THR A 37 -6.27 7.28 8.29
CA THR A 37 -6.07 6.09 9.13
C THR A 37 -4.61 5.76 9.42
N LEU A 38 -3.68 6.59 8.95
CA LEU A 38 -2.26 6.47 9.28
C LEU A 38 -2.06 6.43 10.80
N TRP A 39 -1.25 5.47 11.23
CA TRP A 39 -0.92 5.26 12.62
C TRP A 39 0.54 4.79 12.77
N THR A 40 1.29 5.45 13.66
CA THR A 40 2.68 5.10 13.99
C THR A 40 2.89 4.81 15.48
N GLY A 41 1.80 4.90 16.28
CA GLY A 41 1.83 4.68 17.72
C GLY A 41 2.19 5.90 18.56
N VAL A 42 2.47 7.05 17.94
CA VAL A 42 2.77 8.33 18.60
C VAL A 42 1.83 9.40 18.07
N ARG A 43 0.91 9.88 18.91
CA ARG A 43 -0.20 10.75 18.52
C ARG A 43 0.28 12.04 17.85
N GLU A 44 1.23 12.75 18.46
CA GLU A 44 1.75 14.02 17.94
C GLU A 44 2.37 13.83 16.55
N ARG A 45 3.08 12.73 16.35
CA ARG A 45 3.64 12.38 15.03
C ARG A 45 2.56 12.02 14.02
N ASP A 46 1.54 11.27 14.42
CA ASP A 46 0.43 10.90 13.56
C ASP A 46 -0.36 12.13 13.11
N ASP A 47 -0.62 13.07 14.02
CA ASP A 47 -1.29 14.32 13.71
C ASP A 47 -0.47 15.18 12.74
N HIS A 48 0.86 15.24 12.92
CA HIS A 48 1.76 15.96 12.01
C HIS A 48 1.82 15.28 10.63
N LEU A 49 1.90 13.95 10.58
CA LEU A 49 1.91 13.22 9.31
C LEU A 49 0.60 13.36 8.50
N ARG A 50 -0.53 13.60 9.17
CA ARG A 50 -1.82 13.89 8.51
C ARG A 50 -1.95 15.35 8.06
N SER A 51 -1.17 16.26 8.61
CA SER A 51 -1.24 17.70 8.31
C SER A 51 -0.79 18.06 6.90
N ALA A 52 -0.94 19.33 6.53
CA ALA A 52 -0.51 19.88 5.25
C ALA A 52 0.99 19.76 4.98
N ASP A 53 1.81 19.60 6.02
CA ASP A 53 3.25 19.38 5.89
C ASP A 53 3.59 18.03 5.22
N PHE A 54 2.71 17.01 5.40
CA PHE A 54 2.89 15.66 4.89
C PHE A 54 1.75 15.23 3.98
N LEU A 55 0.77 14.47 4.49
CA LEU A 55 -0.27 13.84 3.66
C LEU A 55 -1.41 14.78 3.29
N ASP A 56 -1.63 15.84 4.06
CA ASP A 56 -2.70 16.81 3.85
C ASP A 56 -4.07 16.12 3.66
N VAL A 57 -4.42 15.27 4.64
CA VAL A 57 -5.56 14.34 4.53
C VAL A 57 -6.90 15.03 4.42
N GLU A 58 -7.01 16.29 4.86
CA GLU A 58 -8.23 17.10 4.70
C GLU A 58 -8.52 17.42 3.24
N ARG A 59 -7.46 17.69 2.46
CA ARG A 59 -7.56 17.98 1.02
C ARG A 59 -7.46 16.72 0.17
N PHE A 60 -6.71 15.73 0.62
CA PHE A 60 -6.41 14.50 -0.10
C PHE A 60 -6.71 13.28 0.77
N PRO A 61 -8.00 12.97 1.01
CA PRO A 61 -8.39 11.93 1.96
C PRO A 61 -8.04 10.51 1.50
N THR A 62 -7.80 10.31 0.20
CA THR A 62 -7.58 8.99 -0.39
C THR A 62 -6.20 8.90 -1.06
N ILE A 63 -5.49 7.82 -0.76
CA ILE A 63 -4.33 7.34 -1.51
C ILE A 63 -4.81 6.19 -2.37
N SER A 64 -4.43 6.15 -3.65
CA SER A 64 -4.88 5.07 -4.54
C SER A 64 -3.74 4.49 -5.37
N TYR A 65 -3.87 3.20 -5.70
CA TYR A 65 -2.99 2.53 -6.63
C TYR A 65 -3.80 1.77 -7.68
N GLN A 66 -3.40 1.89 -8.94
CA GLN A 66 -3.97 1.19 -10.08
C GLN A 66 -2.87 0.49 -10.86
N SER A 67 -2.95 -0.84 -10.97
CA SER A 67 -2.04 -1.60 -11.82
C SER A 67 -2.26 -1.26 -13.30
N THR A 68 -1.19 -1.28 -14.09
CA THR A 68 -1.23 -1.01 -15.54
C THR A 68 -0.65 -2.14 -16.37
N ALA A 69 0.31 -2.89 -15.83
CA ALA A 69 0.90 -4.06 -16.48
C ALA A 69 1.49 -5.01 -15.43
N VAL A 70 1.58 -6.27 -15.78
CA VAL A 70 2.18 -7.30 -14.91
C VAL A 70 3.24 -8.06 -15.71
N ASN A 71 4.44 -8.11 -15.15
CA ASN A 71 5.59 -8.82 -15.71
C ASN A 71 5.96 -9.99 -14.80
N PRO A 72 5.54 -11.22 -15.12
CA PRO A 72 5.92 -12.40 -14.36
C PRO A 72 7.44 -12.62 -14.38
N ARG A 73 8.01 -12.89 -13.21
CA ARG A 73 9.43 -13.28 -13.02
C ARG A 73 9.55 -14.79 -12.82
N SER A 74 8.57 -15.35 -12.11
CA SER A 74 8.41 -16.79 -11.88
C SER A 74 6.93 -17.13 -11.72
N ALA A 75 6.60 -18.36 -11.34
CA ALA A 75 5.23 -18.76 -11.02
C ALA A 75 4.63 -18.02 -9.82
N HIS A 76 5.48 -17.46 -8.96
CA HIS A 76 5.07 -16.82 -7.70
C HIS A 76 5.60 -15.39 -7.52
N GLU A 77 6.37 -14.86 -8.46
CA GLU A 77 6.96 -13.53 -8.36
C GLU A 77 6.63 -12.70 -9.60
N TYR A 78 6.16 -11.48 -9.38
CA TYR A 78 5.75 -10.56 -10.43
C TYR A 78 6.32 -9.17 -10.16
N VAL A 79 6.59 -8.42 -11.22
CA VAL A 79 6.73 -6.97 -11.16
C VAL A 79 5.46 -6.37 -11.74
N VAL A 80 4.72 -5.65 -10.91
CA VAL A 80 3.50 -4.97 -11.31
C VAL A 80 3.80 -3.50 -11.52
N GLU A 81 3.65 -3.04 -12.75
CA GLU A 81 3.66 -1.62 -13.06
C GLU A 81 2.32 -1.00 -12.68
N GLY A 82 2.33 0.21 -12.13
CA GLY A 82 1.10 0.87 -11.74
C GLY A 82 1.26 2.35 -11.44
N LYS A 83 0.14 2.98 -11.17
CA LYS A 83 0.00 4.39 -10.85
C LYS A 83 -0.35 4.56 -9.37
N LEU A 84 0.55 5.14 -8.60
CA LEU A 84 0.28 5.58 -7.23
C LEU A 84 -0.15 7.05 -7.26
N THR A 85 -1.29 7.34 -6.65
CA THR A 85 -1.74 8.71 -6.39
C THR A 85 -1.67 8.98 -4.89
N LEU A 86 -0.86 9.94 -4.53
CA LEU A 86 -0.63 10.38 -3.16
C LEU A 86 -0.64 11.91 -3.14
N ARG A 87 -1.40 12.51 -2.21
CA ARG A 87 -1.52 13.96 -2.10
C ARG A 87 -1.90 14.63 -3.44
N GLY A 88 -2.79 14.00 -4.21
CA GLY A 88 -3.25 14.49 -5.51
C GLY A 88 -2.22 14.40 -6.65
N ILE A 89 -1.03 13.85 -6.39
CA ILE A 89 0.02 13.68 -7.40
C ILE A 89 0.12 12.20 -7.77
N THR A 90 0.11 11.90 -9.07
CA THR A 90 0.21 10.54 -9.59
C THR A 90 1.60 10.29 -10.17
N ARG A 91 2.21 9.16 -9.79
CA ARG A 91 3.49 8.69 -10.31
C ARG A 91 3.42 7.21 -10.65
N SER A 92 4.25 6.79 -11.60
CA SER A 92 4.47 5.37 -11.86
C SER A 92 5.34 4.79 -10.75
N VAL A 93 4.83 3.73 -10.10
CA VAL A 93 5.53 3.04 -9.01
C VAL A 93 5.41 1.55 -9.24
N PRO A 94 6.52 0.85 -9.55
CA PRO A 94 6.51 -0.60 -9.67
C PRO A 94 6.40 -1.25 -8.28
N LEU A 95 5.63 -2.34 -8.20
CA LEU A 95 5.54 -3.20 -7.04
C LEU A 95 6.24 -4.52 -7.33
N GLU A 96 7.11 -4.97 -6.44
CA GLU A 96 7.56 -6.36 -6.40
C GLU A 96 6.54 -7.17 -5.62
N VAL A 97 5.87 -8.10 -6.29
CA VAL A 97 4.75 -8.87 -5.75
C VAL A 97 5.11 -10.34 -5.67
N ALA A 98 4.89 -10.94 -4.52
CA ALA A 98 4.94 -12.38 -4.30
C ALA A 98 3.52 -12.94 -4.13
N TYR A 99 3.17 -13.94 -4.92
CA TYR A 99 1.96 -14.72 -4.75
C TYR A 99 2.23 -15.85 -3.76
N LEU A 100 1.47 -15.89 -2.67
CA LEU A 100 1.69 -16.81 -1.55
C LEU A 100 0.85 -18.08 -1.65
N GLY A 101 -0.09 -18.15 -2.59
CA GLY A 101 -0.95 -19.30 -2.80
C GLY A 101 -2.43 -19.00 -2.64
N GLN A 102 -3.23 -20.06 -2.81
CA GLN A 102 -4.68 -20.05 -2.59
C GLN A 102 -5.06 -21.13 -1.60
N TRP A 103 -6.06 -20.86 -0.78
CA TRP A 103 -6.64 -21.81 0.18
C TRP A 103 -8.10 -21.48 0.43
N GLU A 104 -8.82 -22.43 1.01
CA GLU A 104 -10.19 -22.27 1.47
C GLU A 104 -10.19 -22.13 3.00
N THR A 105 -10.94 -21.17 3.50
CA THR A 105 -11.10 -20.95 4.94
C THR A 105 -12.57 -20.82 5.27
N PRO A 106 -12.99 -21.21 6.50
CA PRO A 106 -14.33 -20.89 6.98
C PRO A 106 -14.59 -19.38 6.88
N TRP A 107 -15.81 -19.02 6.50
CA TRP A 107 -16.25 -17.63 6.43
C TRP A 107 -17.47 -17.39 7.29
N TRP A 108 -17.34 -16.46 8.22
CA TRP A 108 -18.42 -16.04 9.12
C TRP A 108 -18.74 -14.58 8.87
N GLU A 109 -20.00 -14.27 8.73
CA GLU A 109 -20.50 -12.91 8.54
C GLU A 109 -21.69 -12.70 9.49
N ASP A 110 -21.62 -11.66 10.31
CA ASP A 110 -22.61 -11.36 11.36
C ASP A 110 -22.93 -12.56 12.28
N GLY A 111 -21.93 -13.38 12.58
CA GLY A 111 -22.08 -14.56 13.41
C GLY A 111 -22.71 -15.78 12.72
N VAL A 112 -22.93 -15.70 11.41
CA VAL A 112 -23.49 -16.79 10.59
C VAL A 112 -22.38 -17.42 9.75
N ASP A 113 -22.29 -18.76 9.78
CA ASP A 113 -21.40 -19.51 8.89
C ASP A 113 -21.94 -19.43 7.45
N LYS A 114 -21.14 -18.85 6.56
CA LYS A 114 -21.43 -18.71 5.13
C LYS A 114 -20.76 -19.78 4.28
N GLY A 115 -20.15 -20.77 4.92
CA GLY A 115 -19.37 -21.79 4.25
C GLY A 115 -17.94 -21.34 3.90
N PRO A 116 -17.13 -22.21 3.30
CA PRO A 116 -15.75 -21.89 2.95
C PRO A 116 -15.69 -20.85 1.81
N LYS A 117 -14.78 -19.88 1.97
CA LYS A 117 -14.42 -18.94 0.91
C LYS A 117 -13.00 -19.20 0.41
N ARG A 118 -12.81 -19.11 -0.90
CA ARG A 118 -11.48 -19.17 -1.49
C ARG A 118 -10.77 -17.85 -1.33
N ARG A 119 -9.52 -17.91 -0.90
CA ARG A 119 -8.66 -16.76 -0.67
C ARG A 119 -7.36 -16.91 -1.44
N ALA A 120 -6.78 -15.77 -1.81
CA ALA A 120 -5.44 -15.69 -2.39
C ALA A 120 -4.60 -14.70 -1.58
N GLY A 121 -3.38 -15.11 -1.23
CA GLY A 121 -2.45 -14.27 -0.47
C GLY A 121 -1.38 -13.66 -1.35
N PHE A 122 -1.02 -12.42 -1.04
CA PHE A 122 0.03 -11.68 -1.71
C PHE A 122 0.85 -10.87 -0.70
N ALA A 123 2.14 -10.78 -0.95
CA ALA A 123 3.00 -9.81 -0.31
C ALA A 123 3.59 -8.90 -1.39
N ALA A 124 3.66 -7.60 -1.13
CA ALA A 124 4.27 -6.68 -2.07
C ALA A 124 5.17 -5.66 -1.37
N ARG A 125 6.13 -5.12 -2.12
CA ARG A 125 7.00 -4.05 -1.65
C ARG A 125 7.32 -3.08 -2.77
N ALA A 126 7.56 -1.83 -2.37
CA ALA A 126 8.05 -0.78 -3.24
C ALA A 126 8.87 0.23 -2.44
N ARG A 127 9.59 1.09 -3.15
CA ARG A 127 10.24 2.29 -2.61
C ARG A 127 9.80 3.49 -3.40
N ILE A 128 9.54 4.58 -2.71
CA ILE A 128 9.19 5.86 -3.31
C ILE A 128 10.05 6.96 -2.72
N ASP A 129 10.27 8.02 -3.49
CA ASP A 129 10.74 9.30 -2.98
C ASP A 129 9.50 10.16 -2.66
N ARG A 130 9.34 10.55 -1.40
CA ARG A 130 8.20 11.37 -0.96
C ARG A 130 8.17 12.75 -1.62
N TYR A 131 9.31 13.25 -2.07
CA TYR A 131 9.40 14.54 -2.77
C TYR A 131 8.70 14.50 -4.13
N ASP A 132 8.67 13.35 -4.81
CA ASP A 132 7.93 13.16 -6.05
C ASP A 132 6.42 13.39 -5.91
N PHE A 133 5.91 13.27 -4.68
CA PHE A 133 4.51 13.50 -4.31
C PHE A 133 4.30 14.83 -3.59
N GLY A 134 5.28 15.74 -3.64
CA GLY A 134 5.17 17.05 -3.03
C GLY A 134 5.23 17.06 -1.49
N VAL A 135 5.60 15.95 -0.85
CA VAL A 135 5.80 15.86 0.61
C VAL A 135 7.22 16.32 0.93
N LYS A 136 7.40 17.62 1.10
CA LYS A 136 8.73 18.25 1.15
C LYS A 136 9.17 18.67 2.55
N TRP A 137 8.28 18.60 3.54
CA TRP A 137 8.62 19.02 4.89
C TRP A 137 9.87 18.29 5.39
N ASN A 138 10.78 19.03 5.96
CA ASN A 138 11.96 18.53 6.63
C ASN A 138 12.48 19.60 7.59
N ASP A 139 13.27 19.19 8.56
CA ASP A 139 14.01 20.09 9.41
C ASP A 139 15.51 19.81 9.27
N ALA A 140 16.32 20.85 9.34
CA ALA A 140 17.75 20.75 9.20
C ALA A 140 18.39 20.44 10.55
N LEU A 141 19.29 19.47 10.58
CA LEU A 141 20.16 19.23 11.72
C LEU A 141 21.36 20.19 11.69
N ALA A 142 21.88 20.55 12.87
CA ALA A 142 22.98 21.49 13.01
C ALA A 142 24.27 21.05 12.28
N ASP A 143 24.41 19.77 12.01
CA ASP A 143 25.54 19.15 11.29
C ASP A 143 25.31 18.96 9.79
N GLY A 144 24.22 19.54 9.24
CA GLY A 144 23.88 19.44 7.82
C GLY A 144 23.08 18.18 7.43
N GLY A 145 22.66 17.37 8.39
CA GLY A 145 21.77 16.24 8.16
C GLY A 145 20.29 16.66 8.03
N VAL A 146 19.42 15.69 7.74
CA VAL A 146 17.96 15.86 7.65
C VAL A 146 17.26 14.97 8.66
N VAL A 147 16.11 15.45 9.17
CA VAL A 147 15.31 14.73 10.18
C VAL A 147 14.55 13.57 9.55
N VAL A 148 14.04 13.76 8.32
CA VAL A 148 13.21 12.77 7.61
C VAL A 148 13.83 12.45 6.25
N SER A 149 14.10 11.16 6.02
CA SER A 149 14.58 10.67 4.71
C SER A 149 13.60 10.98 3.58
N PRO A 150 14.07 11.26 2.36
CA PRO A 150 13.21 11.30 1.18
C PRO A 150 12.65 9.92 0.83
N GLU A 151 13.38 8.85 1.05
CA GLU A 151 12.96 7.49 0.72
C GLU A 151 11.94 6.95 1.74
N VAL A 152 10.87 6.37 1.22
CA VAL A 152 9.85 5.63 1.99
C VAL A 152 9.75 4.22 1.42
N GLU A 153 9.89 3.22 2.27
CA GLU A 153 9.65 1.81 1.93
C GLU A 153 8.19 1.47 2.21
N LEU A 154 7.54 0.89 1.21
CA LEU A 154 6.17 0.38 1.29
C LEU A 154 6.21 -1.15 1.41
N ARG A 155 5.44 -1.70 2.35
CA ARG A 155 5.19 -3.12 2.51
C ARG A 155 3.70 -3.36 2.57
N ILE A 156 3.23 -4.35 1.82
CA ILE A 156 1.83 -4.66 1.67
C ILE A 156 1.66 -6.15 1.86
N ASP A 157 0.82 -6.52 2.82
CA ASP A 157 0.32 -7.88 2.97
C ASP A 157 -1.17 -7.84 2.62
N ALA A 158 -1.57 -8.66 1.64
CA ALA A 158 -2.92 -8.65 1.12
C ALA A 158 -3.51 -10.05 1.06
N GLU A 159 -4.77 -10.15 1.46
CA GLU A 159 -5.60 -11.32 1.28
C GLU A 159 -6.82 -10.92 0.46
N ALA A 160 -6.95 -11.50 -0.73
CA ALA A 160 -8.11 -11.32 -1.57
C ALA A 160 -9.09 -12.48 -1.34
N ILE A 161 -10.35 -12.16 -1.13
CA ILE A 161 -11.44 -13.14 -0.98
C ILE A 161 -12.17 -13.19 -2.31
N ARG A 162 -12.39 -14.41 -2.83
CA ARG A 162 -13.13 -14.59 -4.07
C ARG A 162 -14.57 -14.09 -3.91
N ASP A 163 -14.96 -13.22 -4.81
CA ASP A 163 -16.34 -12.83 -4.99
C ASP A 163 -17.01 -13.86 -5.91
N ASP A 164 -18.06 -14.51 -5.42
CA ASP A 164 -18.82 -15.52 -6.16
C ASP A 164 -20.11 -14.96 -6.79
N SER A 165 -20.22 -13.61 -6.87
CA SER A 165 -21.37 -12.92 -7.47
C SER A 165 -21.34 -12.91 -9.00
#